data_777f3926ab113905652c42abad329895
#
_entry.id   777f3926ab113905652c42abad329895
#
_cell.length_a   1.000
_cell.length_b   1.000
_cell.length_c   1.000
_cell.angle_alpha   90.00
_cell.angle_beta   90.00
_cell.angle_gamma   90.00
#
_symmetry.space_group_name_H-M   'P 1'
#
loop_
_entity.id
_entity.type
_entity.pdbx_description
1 polymer ?
#
loop_
_entity_poly.entity_id
_entity_poly.type
_entity_poly.pdbx_seq_one_letter_code
_entity_poly.pdbx_strand_id
1 'polypeptide(L)'
;MTPYHLAVTTDPGAPGASAARDRRRVSVEVPTLLLVLAAYGAWLAITFAYGRWPLAILAPVTAVLITLHSSLQHEIVHGHPTRWTGINRLLGMVPLSLWMPFERYRRSHRLHHIDQRITDPLDDPESFYWTPQDWARLKPITRVLVQIQQTLAGRVIIGSFWSIGRFLHGEFQAVIRNQDRARVMWLEHLLWCVPVILWVKVVCGMPLWIYLLTMVIPANGIVMIRAFAEHRARPQVRERIAIVEESWILGPLFLFNNLHSLHHEAPLIPWYEYPARYRLIRDRLIAENGGLVYRTYFEVARRFLFRPHDEPQHPSGRVPVRAA
;
A
#
# COMPACT_ATOMS: atom_id res chain seq x y z
N MET A 1 13.91 26.87 5.95
CA MET A 1 13.42 25.48 5.73
C MET A 1 13.99 25.00 4.42
N THR A 2 15.11 24.30 4.50
CA THR A 2 15.87 23.78 3.37
C THR A 2 15.10 22.63 2.69
N PRO A 3 15.04 22.57 1.37
CA PRO A 3 14.42 21.42 0.68
C PRO A 3 15.31 20.20 0.90
N TYR A 4 14.75 19.16 1.50
CA TYR A 4 15.39 17.86 1.57
C TYR A 4 15.54 17.27 0.16
N HIS A 5 16.68 17.51 -0.45
CA HIS A 5 17.19 16.66 -1.52
C HIS A 5 17.59 15.34 -0.89
N LEU A 6 16.73 14.32 -1.01
CA LEU A 6 17.14 12.93 -0.79
C LEU A 6 18.22 12.61 -1.82
N ALA A 7 19.48 12.72 -1.40
CA ALA A 7 20.58 12.10 -2.11
C ALA A 7 20.41 10.58 -1.94
N VAL A 8 19.80 9.94 -2.94
CA VAL A 8 19.95 8.50 -3.12
C VAL A 8 21.44 8.29 -3.42
N THR A 9 22.18 7.83 -2.42
CA THR A 9 23.54 7.35 -2.62
C THR A 9 23.44 6.05 -3.41
N THR A 10 23.32 6.17 -4.73
CA THR A 10 23.45 5.03 -5.63
C THR A 10 24.92 4.71 -5.76
N ASP A 11 25.32 3.55 -5.26
CA ASP A 11 26.58 2.93 -5.69
C ASP A 11 26.55 2.84 -7.23
N PRO A 12 27.51 3.46 -7.93
CA PRO A 12 27.54 3.46 -9.40
C PRO A 12 27.67 2.07 -10.02
N GLY A 13 28.04 1.06 -9.24
CA GLY A 13 28.21 -0.34 -9.65
C GLY A 13 27.00 -1.22 -9.37
N ALA A 14 25.98 -0.75 -8.63
CA ALA A 14 24.79 -1.54 -8.34
C ALA A 14 23.98 -1.79 -9.64
N PRO A 15 23.48 -3.01 -9.87
CA PRO A 15 22.66 -3.34 -11.06
C PRO A 15 21.43 -2.43 -11.27
N GLY A 16 20.93 -1.80 -10.21
CA GLY A 16 19.85 -0.82 -10.27
C GLY A 16 20.26 0.55 -10.80
N ALA A 17 21.53 0.95 -10.66
CA ALA A 17 22.01 2.27 -11.10
C ALA A 17 22.04 2.42 -12.64
N SER A 18 22.21 1.34 -13.38
CA SER A 18 22.16 1.33 -14.85
C SER A 18 20.72 1.44 -15.34
N ALA A 19 19.78 0.74 -14.70
CA ALA A 19 18.36 0.82 -15.02
C ALA A 19 17.76 2.21 -14.73
N ALA A 20 18.21 2.87 -13.65
CA ALA A 20 17.81 4.25 -13.33
C ALA A 20 18.33 5.28 -14.35
N ARG A 21 19.48 5.04 -14.97
CA ARG A 21 20.01 5.90 -16.04
C ARG A 21 19.30 5.70 -17.38
N ASP A 22 18.90 4.48 -17.70
CA ASP A 22 18.20 4.17 -18.95
C ASP A 22 16.77 4.72 -18.98
N ARG A 23 16.11 4.88 -17.81
CA ARG A 23 14.78 5.48 -17.66
C ARG A 23 14.69 6.94 -18.11
N ARG A 24 15.76 7.68 -18.09
CA ARG A 24 15.75 9.06 -18.63
C ARG A 24 15.43 9.10 -20.14
N ARG A 25 15.47 7.96 -20.82
CA ARG A 25 15.16 7.83 -22.26
C ARG A 25 13.68 7.56 -22.56
N VAL A 26 12.95 6.88 -21.65
CA VAL A 26 11.51 6.57 -21.85
C VAL A 26 10.67 7.69 -21.27
N SER A 27 9.99 8.44 -22.14
CA SER A 27 9.11 9.54 -21.69
C SER A 27 7.79 9.05 -21.12
N VAL A 28 7.28 7.89 -21.58
CA VAL A 28 6.01 7.28 -21.19
C VAL A 28 6.14 5.77 -21.17
N GLU A 29 5.74 5.15 -20.08
CA GLU A 29 5.60 3.70 -19.94
C GLU A 29 4.21 3.27 -20.43
N VAL A 30 4.14 2.93 -21.70
CA VAL A 30 2.87 2.58 -22.36
C VAL A 30 2.09 1.49 -21.63
N PRO A 31 2.72 0.35 -21.19
CA PRO A 31 1.97 -0.70 -20.49
C PRO A 31 1.28 -0.19 -19.21
N THR A 32 2.00 0.60 -18.40
CA THR A 32 1.45 1.15 -17.15
C THR A 32 0.36 2.16 -17.44
N LEU A 33 0.55 3.05 -18.40
CA LEU A 33 -0.48 4.04 -18.79
C LEU A 33 -1.75 3.36 -19.30
N LEU A 34 -1.62 2.38 -20.19
CA LEU A 34 -2.77 1.61 -20.68
C LEU A 34 -3.50 0.88 -19.55
N LEU A 35 -2.77 0.31 -18.60
CA LEU A 35 -3.36 -0.37 -17.45
C LEU A 35 -4.12 0.62 -16.55
N VAL A 36 -3.59 1.84 -16.32
CA VAL A 36 -4.30 2.90 -15.59
C VAL A 36 -5.62 3.24 -16.28
N LEU A 37 -5.59 3.50 -17.60
CA LEU A 37 -6.80 3.83 -18.37
C LEU A 37 -7.80 2.67 -18.39
N ALA A 38 -7.31 1.44 -18.56
CA ALA A 38 -8.15 0.24 -18.52
C ALA A 38 -8.78 0.01 -17.14
N ALA A 39 -8.05 0.24 -16.05
CA ALA A 39 -8.59 0.11 -14.69
C ALA A 39 -9.71 1.12 -14.43
N TYR A 40 -9.54 2.38 -14.82
CA TYR A 40 -10.60 3.39 -14.71
C TYR A 40 -11.80 3.05 -15.61
N GLY A 41 -11.55 2.69 -16.89
CA GLY A 41 -12.60 2.31 -17.82
C GLY A 41 -13.40 1.09 -17.37
N ALA A 42 -12.71 0.06 -16.86
CA ALA A 42 -13.36 -1.13 -16.33
C ALA A 42 -14.17 -0.80 -15.05
N TRP A 43 -13.63 0.03 -14.16
CA TRP A 43 -14.36 0.47 -12.96
C TRP A 43 -15.64 1.23 -13.35
N LEU A 44 -15.58 2.15 -14.29
CA LEU A 44 -16.75 2.86 -14.81
C LEU A 44 -17.78 1.88 -15.40
N ALA A 45 -17.34 0.97 -16.28
CA ALA A 45 -18.23 0.01 -16.93
C ALA A 45 -18.91 -0.94 -15.95
N ILE A 46 -18.15 -1.50 -15.00
CA ILE A 46 -18.68 -2.46 -14.02
C ILE A 46 -19.62 -1.76 -13.02
N THR A 47 -19.28 -0.58 -12.53
CA THR A 47 -20.17 0.14 -11.60
C THR A 47 -21.46 0.62 -12.29
N PHE A 48 -21.40 0.97 -13.59
CA PHE A 48 -22.56 1.30 -14.41
C PHE A 48 -23.52 0.10 -14.59
N ALA A 49 -23.03 -1.13 -14.45
CA ALA A 49 -23.85 -2.33 -14.49
C ALA A 49 -24.67 -2.58 -13.17
N TYR A 50 -24.54 -1.70 -12.17
CA TYR A 50 -25.32 -1.80 -10.95
C TYR A 50 -26.83 -1.81 -11.25
N GLY A 51 -27.57 -2.70 -10.58
CA GLY A 51 -29.00 -2.93 -10.85
C GLY A 51 -29.30 -3.84 -12.05
N ARG A 52 -28.30 -4.11 -12.93
CA ARG A 52 -28.42 -5.02 -14.06
C ARG A 52 -27.74 -6.36 -13.78
N TRP A 53 -26.67 -6.36 -13.01
CA TRP A 53 -25.93 -7.54 -12.61
C TRP A 53 -26.13 -7.85 -11.13
N PRO A 54 -26.10 -9.14 -10.73
CA PRO A 54 -26.16 -9.52 -9.32
C PRO A 54 -25.02 -8.88 -8.52
N LEU A 55 -25.33 -8.31 -7.37
CA LEU A 55 -24.34 -7.68 -6.50
C LEU A 55 -23.23 -8.67 -6.08
N ALA A 56 -23.56 -9.95 -5.96
CA ALA A 56 -22.61 -11.02 -5.65
C ALA A 56 -21.50 -11.20 -6.70
N ILE A 57 -21.71 -10.74 -7.94
CA ILE A 57 -20.71 -10.72 -9.00
C ILE A 57 -20.05 -9.35 -9.08
N LEU A 58 -20.87 -8.31 -9.07
CA LEU A 58 -20.40 -6.93 -9.27
C LEU A 58 -19.50 -6.47 -8.14
N ALA A 59 -19.82 -6.80 -6.89
CA ALA A 59 -19.06 -6.34 -5.74
C ALA A 59 -17.61 -6.90 -5.70
N PRO A 60 -17.37 -8.22 -5.82
CA PRO A 60 -16.00 -8.73 -5.81
C PRO A 60 -15.19 -8.27 -7.02
N VAL A 61 -15.77 -8.15 -8.22
CA VAL A 61 -15.08 -7.63 -9.39
C VAL A 61 -14.67 -6.17 -9.18
N THR A 62 -15.57 -5.34 -8.64
CA THR A 62 -15.25 -3.95 -8.32
C THR A 62 -14.20 -3.85 -7.22
N ALA A 63 -14.25 -4.71 -6.20
CA ALA A 63 -13.22 -4.75 -5.15
C ALA A 63 -11.83 -5.07 -5.72
N VAL A 64 -11.74 -6.02 -6.67
CA VAL A 64 -10.48 -6.34 -7.37
C VAL A 64 -10.00 -5.13 -8.19
N LEU A 65 -10.88 -4.42 -8.89
CA LEU A 65 -10.51 -3.22 -9.65
C LEU A 65 -10.03 -2.07 -8.74
N ILE A 66 -10.66 -1.87 -7.57
CA ILE A 66 -10.20 -0.88 -6.60
C ILE A 66 -8.83 -1.28 -6.02
N THR A 67 -8.60 -2.59 -5.79
CA THR A 67 -7.29 -3.11 -5.38
C THR A 67 -6.23 -2.85 -6.44
N LEU A 68 -6.52 -3.15 -7.71
CA LEU A 68 -5.62 -2.86 -8.83
C LEU A 68 -5.32 -1.36 -8.92
N HIS A 69 -6.34 -0.51 -8.75
CA HIS A 69 -6.15 0.93 -8.71
C HIS A 69 -5.22 1.36 -7.56
N SER A 70 -5.35 0.77 -6.37
CA SER A 70 -4.42 1.02 -5.26
C SER A 70 -2.98 0.61 -5.61
N SER A 71 -2.80 -0.52 -6.32
CA SER A 71 -1.48 -0.94 -6.81
C SER A 71 -0.93 0.00 -7.86
N LEU A 72 -1.77 0.56 -8.73
CA LEU A 72 -1.38 1.59 -9.69
C LEU A 72 -1.01 2.92 -9.01
N GLN A 73 -1.76 3.32 -7.97
CA GLN A 73 -1.38 4.49 -7.16
C GLN A 73 0.00 4.29 -6.52
N HIS A 74 0.33 3.08 -6.09
CA HIS A 74 1.64 2.73 -5.57
C HIS A 74 2.76 2.92 -6.62
N GLU A 75 2.57 2.44 -7.85
CA GLU A 75 3.50 2.71 -8.96
C GLU A 75 3.65 4.21 -9.24
N ILE A 76 2.53 4.94 -9.23
CA ILE A 76 2.51 6.39 -9.45
C ILE A 76 3.30 7.15 -8.36
N VAL A 77 3.27 6.70 -7.11
CA VAL A 77 4.09 7.27 -6.03
C VAL A 77 5.58 7.20 -6.35
N HIS A 78 6.03 6.13 -7.05
CA HIS A 78 7.41 5.93 -7.48
C HIS A 78 7.78 6.63 -8.80
N GLY A 79 6.84 7.38 -9.39
CA GLY A 79 7.12 8.22 -10.56
C GLY A 79 6.70 7.61 -11.90
N HIS A 80 5.97 6.50 -11.89
CA HIS A 80 5.33 5.91 -13.06
C HIS A 80 4.00 6.61 -13.39
N PRO A 81 3.45 6.53 -14.60
CA PRO A 81 4.01 5.95 -15.83
C PRO A 81 4.78 6.95 -16.69
N THR A 82 4.96 8.20 -16.27
CA THR A 82 5.59 9.22 -17.11
C THR A 82 6.71 9.95 -16.38
N ARG A 83 7.56 10.66 -17.13
CA ARG A 83 8.57 11.56 -16.54
C ARG A 83 7.95 12.85 -15.95
N TRP A 84 6.70 13.14 -16.26
CA TRP A 84 6.02 14.37 -15.82
C TRP A 84 5.25 14.14 -14.52
N THR A 85 5.78 14.67 -13.44
CA THR A 85 5.19 14.50 -12.09
C THR A 85 3.76 15.02 -11.99
N GLY A 86 3.41 16.09 -12.73
CA GLY A 86 2.05 16.63 -12.77
C GLY A 86 1.05 15.67 -13.41
N ILE A 87 1.45 14.98 -14.50
CA ILE A 87 0.60 13.97 -15.15
C ILE A 87 0.43 12.76 -14.23
N ASN A 88 1.51 12.26 -13.66
CA ASN A 88 1.47 11.14 -12.72
C ASN A 88 0.56 11.48 -11.52
N ARG A 89 0.71 12.69 -10.97
CA ARG A 89 -0.15 13.15 -9.89
C ARG A 89 -1.63 13.17 -10.29
N LEU A 90 -1.97 13.72 -11.46
CA LEU A 90 -3.34 13.75 -11.96
C LEU A 90 -3.93 12.33 -12.07
N LEU A 91 -3.17 11.37 -12.61
CA LEU A 91 -3.58 9.97 -12.71
C LEU A 91 -3.82 9.30 -11.35
N GLY A 92 -3.05 9.69 -10.32
CA GLY A 92 -3.19 9.13 -8.97
C GLY A 92 -4.27 9.77 -8.10
N MET A 93 -4.73 11.00 -8.45
CA MET A 93 -5.60 11.79 -7.57
C MET A 93 -7.05 11.31 -7.50
N VAL A 94 -7.56 10.59 -8.50
CA VAL A 94 -8.95 10.09 -8.50
C VAL A 94 -9.11 8.98 -7.47
N PRO A 95 -9.86 9.19 -6.36
CA PRO A 95 -9.83 8.29 -5.22
C PRO A 95 -10.97 7.25 -5.30
N LEU A 96 -10.79 6.16 -6.04
CA LEU A 96 -11.83 5.11 -6.12
C LEU A 96 -12.17 4.52 -4.75
N SER A 97 -11.26 4.49 -3.81
CA SER A 97 -11.51 4.04 -2.43
C SER A 97 -12.18 5.10 -1.53
N LEU A 98 -12.18 6.37 -1.94
CA LEU A 98 -12.76 7.55 -1.24
C LEU A 98 -12.12 7.94 0.11
N TRP A 99 -11.42 7.07 0.81
CA TRP A 99 -10.98 7.32 2.18
C TRP A 99 -9.52 7.82 2.29
N MET A 100 -8.67 7.54 1.29
CA MET A 100 -7.23 7.83 1.34
C MET A 100 -6.86 8.96 0.37
N PRO A 101 -6.45 10.14 0.85
CA PRO A 101 -5.87 11.18 0.00
C PRO A 101 -4.57 10.71 -0.65
N PHE A 102 -4.47 10.79 -1.98
CA PHE A 102 -3.26 10.35 -2.71
C PHE A 102 -1.98 11.03 -2.22
N GLU A 103 -2.01 12.33 -1.92
CA GLU A 103 -0.85 13.07 -1.43
C GLU A 103 -0.40 12.59 -0.02
N ARG A 104 -1.35 12.18 0.83
CA ARG A 104 -1.01 11.58 2.12
C ARG A 104 -0.35 10.22 1.92
N TYR A 105 -0.93 9.37 1.07
CA TYR A 105 -0.36 8.08 0.71
C TYR A 105 1.04 8.24 0.12
N ARG A 106 1.21 9.14 -0.86
CA ARG A 106 2.50 9.42 -1.48
C ARG A 106 3.56 9.84 -0.46
N ARG A 107 3.19 10.64 0.53
CA ARG A 107 4.10 11.08 1.59
C ARG A 107 4.44 9.96 2.56
N SER A 108 3.44 9.23 3.05
CA SER A 108 3.66 8.13 4.00
C SER A 108 4.52 7.03 3.37
N HIS A 109 4.20 6.65 2.14
CA HIS A 109 4.91 5.59 1.43
C HIS A 109 6.38 5.95 1.13
N ARG A 110 6.66 7.21 0.79
CA ARG A 110 8.05 7.67 0.64
C ARG A 110 8.84 7.67 1.95
N LEU A 111 8.19 7.91 3.08
CA LEU A 111 8.83 7.79 4.39
C LEU A 111 9.06 6.33 4.77
N HIS A 112 8.14 5.44 4.41
CA HIS A 112 8.26 4.01 4.56
C HIS A 112 9.46 3.43 3.79
N HIS A 113 9.77 3.95 2.59
CA HIS A 113 10.96 3.57 1.82
C HIS A 113 12.30 4.05 2.40
N ILE A 114 12.33 4.65 3.60
CA ILE A 114 13.58 4.90 4.33
C ILE A 114 13.91 3.64 5.13
N ASP A 115 14.82 2.82 4.63
CA ASP A 115 15.09 1.46 5.12
C ASP A 115 15.22 1.34 6.64
N GLN A 116 15.93 2.27 7.29
CA GLN A 116 16.12 2.24 8.74
C GLN A 116 14.81 2.37 9.53
N ARG A 117 13.73 2.87 8.92
CA ARG A 117 12.43 3.08 9.55
C ARG A 117 11.49 1.89 9.40
N ILE A 118 11.68 1.04 8.40
CA ILE A 118 10.78 -0.08 8.09
C ILE A 118 10.41 -0.84 9.35
N THR A 119 9.12 -1.03 9.55
CA THR A 119 8.46 -1.65 10.71
C THR A 119 8.55 -0.86 12.03
N ASP A 120 9.34 0.20 12.13
CA ASP A 120 9.47 0.96 13.38
C ASP A 120 8.13 1.65 13.73
N PRO A 121 7.58 1.44 14.94
CA PRO A 121 6.26 1.98 15.30
C PRO A 121 6.23 3.50 15.47
N LEU A 122 7.39 4.17 15.56
CA LEU A 122 7.49 5.62 15.74
C LEU A 122 7.78 6.35 14.44
N ASP A 123 8.58 5.74 13.56
CA ASP A 123 9.14 6.40 12.38
C ASP A 123 8.57 5.89 11.06
N ASP A 124 7.98 4.67 11.03
CA ASP A 124 7.32 4.12 9.86
C ASP A 124 5.80 4.34 9.93
N PRO A 125 5.24 5.23 9.10
CA PRO A 125 3.80 5.49 9.10
C PRO A 125 2.95 4.29 8.66
N GLU A 126 3.56 3.28 8.02
CA GLU A 126 2.90 2.05 7.57
C GLU A 126 3.07 0.88 8.56
N SER A 127 3.76 1.11 9.68
CA SER A 127 3.97 0.08 10.71
C SER A 127 2.68 -0.35 11.39
N PHE A 128 2.54 -1.66 11.58
CA PHE A 128 1.48 -2.30 12.38
C PHE A 128 1.95 -2.66 13.80
N TYR A 129 3.19 -2.37 14.13
CA TYR A 129 3.76 -2.68 15.44
C TYR A 129 3.50 -1.58 16.45
N TRP A 130 3.70 -1.91 17.71
CA TRP A 130 3.51 -1.05 18.86
C TRP A 130 4.80 -0.92 19.63
N THR A 131 5.03 0.26 20.23
CA THR A 131 6.07 0.37 21.26
C THR A 131 5.64 -0.39 22.52
N PRO A 132 6.58 -0.89 23.34
CA PRO A 132 6.23 -1.52 24.62
C PRO A 132 5.39 -0.61 25.53
N GLN A 133 5.66 0.69 25.52
CA GLN A 133 4.90 1.67 26.30
C GLN A 133 3.47 1.86 25.81
N ASP A 134 3.27 2.02 24.49
CA ASP A 134 1.93 2.19 23.94
C ASP A 134 1.13 0.90 24.08
N TRP A 135 1.77 -0.25 23.89
CA TRP A 135 1.14 -1.55 24.13
C TRP A 135 0.64 -1.68 25.58
N ALA A 136 1.47 -1.28 26.56
CA ALA A 136 1.10 -1.35 27.98
C ALA A 136 -0.11 -0.46 28.34
N ARG A 137 -0.32 0.63 27.60
CA ARG A 137 -1.45 1.57 27.79
C ARG A 137 -2.74 1.14 27.11
N LEU A 138 -2.69 0.17 26.20
CA LEU A 138 -3.90 -0.28 25.50
C LEU A 138 -4.90 -0.91 26.45
N LYS A 139 -6.17 -0.58 26.24
CA LYS A 139 -7.28 -1.26 26.92
C LYS A 139 -7.31 -2.75 26.54
N PRO A 140 -7.77 -3.65 27.43
CA PRO A 140 -7.80 -5.10 27.16
C PRO A 140 -8.46 -5.44 25.82
N ILE A 141 -9.63 -4.86 25.54
CA ILE A 141 -10.34 -5.10 24.27
C ILE A 141 -9.50 -4.69 23.05
N THR A 142 -8.79 -3.57 23.11
CA THR A 142 -7.92 -3.12 22.03
C THR A 142 -6.76 -4.07 21.82
N ARG A 143 -6.14 -4.60 22.91
CA ARG A 143 -5.08 -5.62 22.81
C ARG A 143 -5.59 -6.87 22.10
N VAL A 144 -6.77 -7.36 22.48
CA VAL A 144 -7.40 -8.51 21.80
C VAL A 144 -7.60 -8.25 20.31
N LEU A 145 -8.15 -7.09 19.93
CA LEU A 145 -8.33 -6.72 18.51
C LEU A 145 -7.00 -6.64 17.75
N VAL A 146 -5.96 -6.10 18.37
CA VAL A 146 -4.62 -6.06 17.76
C VAL A 146 -4.02 -7.46 17.65
N GLN A 147 -4.18 -8.32 18.65
CA GLN A 147 -3.71 -9.71 18.58
C GLN A 147 -4.43 -10.51 17.48
N ILE A 148 -5.73 -10.34 17.34
CA ILE A 148 -6.49 -10.96 16.24
C ILE A 148 -5.93 -10.51 14.88
N GLN A 149 -5.58 -9.24 14.73
CA GLN A 149 -4.98 -8.68 13.51
C GLN A 149 -3.56 -9.20 13.21
N GLN A 150 -2.90 -9.91 14.13
CA GLN A 150 -1.67 -10.63 13.82
C GLN A 150 -1.93 -11.94 13.06
N THR A 151 -3.18 -12.36 12.91
CA THR A 151 -3.60 -13.45 12.00
C THR A 151 -4.01 -12.89 10.64
N LEU A 152 -3.87 -13.67 9.57
CA LEU A 152 -4.28 -13.22 8.24
C LEU A 152 -5.80 -12.95 8.18
N ALA A 153 -6.63 -13.85 8.73
CA ALA A 153 -8.09 -13.65 8.78
C ALA A 153 -8.45 -12.37 9.54
N GLY A 154 -7.84 -12.15 10.70
CA GLY A 154 -8.05 -10.94 11.48
C GLY A 154 -7.59 -9.68 10.77
N ARG A 155 -6.44 -9.74 10.08
CA ARG A 155 -5.91 -8.63 9.28
C ARG A 155 -6.84 -8.26 8.13
N VAL A 156 -7.33 -9.25 7.38
CA VAL A 156 -8.23 -9.03 6.24
C VAL A 156 -9.59 -8.50 6.70
N ILE A 157 -10.19 -9.06 7.74
CA ILE A 157 -11.55 -8.72 8.16
C ILE A 157 -11.54 -7.50 9.08
N ILE A 158 -10.90 -7.61 10.25
CA ILE A 158 -10.89 -6.54 11.26
C ILE A 158 -9.93 -5.43 10.85
N GLY A 159 -8.75 -5.80 10.35
CA GLY A 159 -7.71 -4.87 9.94
C GLY A 159 -8.16 -3.91 8.82
N SER A 160 -9.08 -4.33 7.95
CA SER A 160 -9.64 -3.47 6.91
C SER A 160 -10.40 -2.27 7.49
N PHE A 161 -11.22 -2.49 8.50
CA PHE A 161 -11.92 -1.40 9.20
C PHE A 161 -10.98 -0.63 10.13
N TRP A 162 -10.12 -1.35 10.83
CA TRP A 162 -9.18 -0.78 11.79
C TRP A 162 -8.18 0.19 11.14
N SER A 163 -7.60 -0.19 10.01
CA SER A 163 -6.64 0.66 9.29
C SER A 163 -7.28 1.95 8.80
N ILE A 164 -8.48 1.87 8.22
CA ILE A 164 -9.25 3.04 7.78
C ILE A 164 -9.60 3.92 8.99
N GLY A 165 -10.17 3.33 10.05
CA GLY A 165 -10.55 4.08 11.25
C GLY A 165 -9.37 4.76 11.95
N ARG A 166 -8.25 4.04 12.12
CA ARG A 166 -7.01 4.58 12.69
C ARG A 166 -6.45 5.71 11.84
N PHE A 167 -6.41 5.52 10.52
CA PHE A 167 -5.96 6.54 9.59
C PHE A 167 -6.83 7.80 9.67
N LEU A 168 -8.15 7.66 9.54
CA LEU A 168 -9.08 8.80 9.60
C LEU A 168 -9.03 9.52 10.95
N HIS A 169 -8.86 8.79 12.05
CA HIS A 169 -8.67 9.39 13.38
C HIS A 169 -7.39 10.24 13.42
N GLY A 170 -6.27 9.72 12.93
CA GLY A 170 -5.00 10.47 12.84
C GLY A 170 -5.11 11.70 11.96
N GLU A 171 -5.75 11.57 10.81
CA GLU A 171 -5.97 12.68 9.87
C GLU A 171 -6.91 13.74 10.44
N PHE A 172 -7.94 13.36 11.18
CA PHE A 172 -8.81 14.31 11.89
C PHE A 172 -7.99 15.17 12.86
N GLN A 173 -7.10 14.56 13.64
CA GLN A 173 -6.18 15.30 14.53
C GLN A 173 -5.24 16.21 13.73
N ALA A 174 -4.71 15.74 12.60
CA ALA A 174 -3.83 16.54 11.74
C ALA A 174 -4.57 17.75 11.13
N VAL A 175 -5.83 17.58 10.73
CA VAL A 175 -6.69 18.67 10.21
C VAL A 175 -6.99 19.71 11.27
N ILE A 176 -7.35 19.29 12.50
CA ILE A 176 -7.59 20.23 13.62
C ILE A 176 -6.34 21.07 13.88
N ARG A 177 -5.18 20.44 13.98
CA ARG A 177 -3.89 21.09 14.27
C ARG A 177 -3.26 21.74 13.05
N ASN A 178 -3.84 21.57 11.86
CA ASN A 178 -3.30 21.97 10.55
C ASN A 178 -1.84 21.49 10.31
N GLN A 179 -1.52 20.31 10.80
CA GLN A 179 -0.20 19.69 10.62
C GLN A 179 -0.01 19.35 9.14
N ASP A 180 1.20 19.58 8.62
CA ASP A 180 1.57 19.18 7.26
C ASP A 180 0.63 19.70 6.16
N ARG A 181 -0.04 20.83 6.36
CA ARG A 181 -1.05 21.40 5.46
C ARG A 181 -2.27 20.47 5.25
N ALA A 182 -2.62 19.69 6.28
CA ALA A 182 -3.68 18.69 6.21
C ALA A 182 -5.01 19.26 5.71
N ARG A 183 -5.38 20.50 6.10
CA ARG A 183 -6.63 21.14 5.64
C ARG A 183 -6.68 21.30 4.13
N VAL A 184 -5.61 21.78 3.51
CA VAL A 184 -5.54 21.99 2.05
C VAL A 184 -5.57 20.64 1.33
N MET A 185 -4.82 19.66 1.82
CA MET A 185 -4.77 18.30 1.26
C MET A 185 -6.14 17.63 1.32
N TRP A 186 -6.85 17.72 2.45
CA TRP A 186 -8.18 17.15 2.59
C TRP A 186 -9.22 17.89 1.75
N LEU A 187 -9.16 19.23 1.65
CA LEU A 187 -10.02 19.98 0.73
C LEU A 187 -9.84 19.50 -0.71
N GLU A 188 -8.59 19.37 -1.17
CA GLU A 188 -8.28 18.86 -2.50
C GLU A 188 -8.82 17.43 -2.70
N HIS A 189 -8.60 16.55 -1.73
CA HIS A 189 -9.11 15.18 -1.78
C HIS A 189 -10.64 15.13 -1.88
N LEU A 190 -11.34 15.91 -1.07
CA LEU A 190 -12.80 15.98 -1.09
C LEU A 190 -13.31 16.49 -2.45
N LEU A 191 -12.64 17.45 -3.06
CA LEU A 191 -12.97 17.90 -4.43
C LEU A 191 -12.82 16.74 -5.44
N TRP A 192 -11.79 15.93 -5.32
CA TRP A 192 -11.61 14.75 -6.16
C TRP A 192 -12.59 13.59 -5.84
N CYS A 193 -13.12 13.51 -4.63
CA CYS A 193 -14.19 12.57 -4.29
C CYS A 193 -15.52 12.90 -4.99
N VAL A 194 -15.78 14.19 -5.26
CA VAL A 194 -17.06 14.63 -5.85
C VAL A 194 -17.41 13.88 -7.13
N PRO A 195 -16.56 13.82 -8.18
CA PRO A 195 -16.91 13.11 -9.40
C PRO A 195 -17.13 11.61 -9.18
N VAL A 196 -16.39 10.96 -8.28
CA VAL A 196 -16.57 9.55 -7.95
C VAL A 196 -17.93 9.32 -7.25
N ILE A 197 -18.27 10.17 -6.29
CA ILE A 197 -19.57 10.10 -5.56
C ILE A 197 -20.75 10.37 -6.51
N LEU A 198 -20.63 11.38 -7.38
CA LEU A 198 -21.67 11.68 -8.37
C LEU A 198 -21.86 10.51 -9.34
N TRP A 199 -20.76 9.93 -9.83
CA TRP A 199 -20.83 8.75 -10.66
C TRP A 199 -21.54 7.59 -9.97
N VAL A 200 -21.10 7.20 -8.79
CA VAL A 200 -21.67 6.05 -8.06
C VAL A 200 -23.14 6.30 -7.68
N LYS A 201 -23.44 7.47 -7.09
CA LYS A 201 -24.75 7.73 -6.52
C LYS A 201 -25.78 8.18 -7.55
N VAL A 202 -25.38 9.06 -8.48
CA VAL A 202 -26.32 9.70 -9.42
C VAL A 202 -26.38 8.92 -10.73
N VAL A 203 -25.23 8.60 -11.34
CA VAL A 203 -25.19 7.94 -12.64
C VAL A 203 -25.50 6.45 -12.50
N CYS A 204 -24.90 5.76 -11.54
CA CYS A 204 -25.14 4.32 -11.32
C CYS A 204 -26.37 4.03 -10.46
N GLY A 205 -26.93 5.02 -9.75
CA GLY A 205 -28.04 4.80 -8.80
C GLY A 205 -27.67 3.93 -7.60
N MET A 206 -26.36 3.75 -7.34
CA MET A 206 -25.88 2.88 -6.26
C MET A 206 -25.81 3.65 -4.95
N PRO A 207 -26.46 3.20 -3.87
CA PRO A 207 -26.29 3.77 -2.54
C PRO A 207 -24.82 3.74 -2.10
N LEU A 208 -24.30 4.87 -1.63
CA LEU A 208 -22.88 4.98 -1.30
C LEU A 208 -22.42 3.97 -0.23
N TRP A 209 -23.29 3.63 0.72
CA TRP A 209 -22.97 2.61 1.73
C TRP A 209 -22.78 1.20 1.13
N ILE A 210 -23.53 0.85 0.05
CA ILE A 210 -23.31 -0.40 -0.70
C ILE A 210 -21.90 -0.37 -1.30
N TYR A 211 -21.54 0.71 -2.02
CA TYR A 211 -20.22 0.87 -2.59
C TYR A 211 -19.11 0.71 -1.54
N LEU A 212 -19.25 1.43 -0.42
CA LEU A 212 -18.24 1.41 0.64
C LEU A 212 -18.12 0.02 1.30
N LEU A 213 -19.24 -0.57 1.73
CA LEU A 213 -19.19 -1.81 2.51
C LEU A 213 -18.92 -3.05 1.66
N THR A 214 -19.40 -3.10 0.41
CA THR A 214 -19.29 -4.31 -0.41
C THR A 214 -18.15 -4.28 -1.43
N MET A 215 -17.56 -3.12 -1.69
CA MET A 215 -16.50 -2.95 -2.69
C MET A 215 -15.22 -2.36 -2.08
N VAL A 216 -15.32 -1.20 -1.41
CA VAL A 216 -14.14 -0.51 -0.86
C VAL A 216 -13.53 -1.25 0.33
N ILE A 217 -14.34 -1.69 1.29
CA ILE A 217 -13.84 -2.46 2.45
C ILE A 217 -13.23 -3.79 2.01
N PRO A 218 -13.86 -4.62 1.15
CA PRO A 218 -13.22 -5.82 0.63
C PRO A 218 -11.96 -5.55 -0.19
N ALA A 219 -11.92 -4.47 -0.97
CA ALA A 219 -10.70 -4.08 -1.67
C ALA A 219 -9.54 -3.81 -0.71
N ASN A 220 -9.81 -3.05 0.38
CA ASN A 220 -8.82 -2.86 1.43
C ASN A 220 -8.41 -4.19 2.09
N GLY A 221 -9.35 -5.13 2.26
CA GLY A 221 -9.06 -6.49 2.73
C GLY A 221 -8.08 -7.24 1.82
N ILE A 222 -8.24 -7.12 0.51
CA ILE A 222 -7.29 -7.73 -0.46
C ILE A 222 -5.90 -7.06 -0.34
N VAL A 223 -5.84 -5.74 -0.22
CA VAL A 223 -4.57 -5.02 0.03
C VAL A 223 -3.91 -5.49 1.33
N MET A 224 -4.71 -5.78 2.38
CA MET A 224 -4.19 -6.29 3.65
C MET A 224 -3.54 -7.67 3.53
N ILE A 225 -3.90 -8.51 2.54
CA ILE A 225 -3.19 -9.77 2.27
C ILE A 225 -1.73 -9.50 1.91
N ARG A 226 -1.52 -8.50 1.07
CA ARG A 226 -0.18 -8.06 0.66
C ARG A 226 0.56 -7.49 1.87
N ALA A 227 0.02 -6.47 2.50
CA ALA A 227 0.62 -5.78 3.64
C ALA A 227 0.94 -6.72 4.83
N PHE A 228 0.19 -7.82 4.99
CA PHE A 228 0.45 -8.83 6.01
C PHE A 228 1.74 -9.61 5.75
N ALA A 229 2.07 -9.87 4.50
CA ALA A 229 3.22 -10.69 4.11
C ALA A 229 4.51 -9.88 3.90
N GLU A 230 4.40 -8.61 3.55
CA GLU A 230 5.53 -7.78 3.06
C GLU A 230 6.60 -7.49 4.10
N HIS A 231 6.20 -7.29 5.35
CA HIS A 231 7.12 -6.86 6.39
C HIS A 231 7.01 -7.68 7.67
N ARG A 232 8.17 -7.91 8.28
CA ARG A 232 8.27 -8.54 9.59
C ARG A 232 9.32 -7.84 10.45
N ALA A 233 8.98 -7.50 11.70
CA ALA A 233 9.94 -6.88 12.59
C ALA A 233 11.10 -7.84 12.92
N ARG A 234 12.30 -7.42 12.53
CA ARG A 234 13.56 -8.14 12.77
C ARG A 234 14.61 -7.16 13.30
N PRO A 235 15.63 -7.64 14.05
CA PRO A 235 16.72 -6.77 14.48
C PRO A 235 17.43 -6.10 13.29
N GLN A 236 17.78 -6.87 12.27
CA GLN A 236 18.43 -6.37 11.07
C GLN A 236 17.40 -5.82 10.08
N VAL A 237 17.65 -4.60 9.58
CA VAL A 237 16.69 -3.87 8.74
C VAL A 237 16.39 -4.61 7.42
N ARG A 238 17.41 -5.15 6.75
CA ARG A 238 17.23 -5.86 5.49
C ARG A 238 16.39 -7.14 5.63
N GLU A 239 16.43 -7.78 6.81
CA GLU A 239 15.63 -8.97 7.10
C GLU A 239 14.14 -8.68 7.38
N ARG A 240 13.75 -7.39 7.36
CA ARG A 240 12.36 -6.97 7.59
C ARG A 240 11.48 -7.00 6.34
N ILE A 241 12.07 -7.25 5.16
CA ILE A 241 11.38 -7.16 3.87
C ILE A 241 11.27 -8.55 3.26
N ALA A 242 10.04 -9.04 3.14
CA ALA A 242 9.76 -10.37 2.64
C ALA A 242 9.71 -10.46 1.11
N ILE A 243 9.68 -11.70 0.63
CA ILE A 243 9.43 -12.04 -0.77
C ILE A 243 8.35 -13.12 -0.80
N VAL A 244 7.33 -12.98 -1.66
CA VAL A 244 6.37 -14.03 -1.99
C VAL A 244 6.57 -14.39 -3.45
N GLU A 245 7.15 -15.57 -3.75
CA GLU A 245 7.69 -15.87 -5.08
C GLU A 245 6.62 -16.21 -6.12
N GLU A 246 5.89 -17.32 -5.92
CA GLU A 246 4.95 -17.87 -6.90
C GLU A 246 3.55 -17.30 -6.67
N SER A 247 3.29 -16.11 -7.19
CA SER A 247 2.01 -15.43 -7.01
C SER A 247 1.33 -15.16 -8.35
N TRP A 248 0.77 -16.21 -8.95
CA TRP A 248 0.18 -16.18 -10.30
C TRP A 248 -1.05 -15.28 -10.42
N ILE A 249 -1.88 -15.17 -9.37
CA ILE A 249 -3.12 -14.38 -9.36
C ILE A 249 -2.87 -13.03 -8.68
N LEU A 250 -2.35 -13.06 -7.45
CA LEU A 250 -2.18 -11.85 -6.66
C LEU A 250 -0.94 -11.03 -7.08
N GLY A 251 0.07 -11.68 -7.67
CA GLY A 251 1.25 -10.97 -8.19
C GLY A 251 0.89 -9.92 -9.24
N PRO A 252 0.20 -10.27 -10.35
CA PRO A 252 -0.27 -9.29 -11.32
C PRO A 252 -1.22 -8.23 -10.72
N LEU A 253 -2.11 -8.63 -9.78
CA LEU A 253 -3.01 -7.70 -9.11
C LEU A 253 -2.24 -6.66 -8.27
N PHE A 254 -1.15 -7.09 -7.64
CA PHE A 254 -0.27 -6.22 -6.86
C PHE A 254 0.89 -5.63 -7.68
N LEU A 255 0.85 -5.76 -9.01
CA LEU A 255 1.91 -5.30 -9.92
C LEU A 255 3.29 -5.81 -9.50
N PHE A 256 3.35 -7.09 -9.14
CA PHE A 256 4.53 -7.82 -8.67
C PHE A 256 5.23 -7.21 -7.44
N ASN A 257 4.53 -6.35 -6.68
CA ASN A 257 5.05 -5.87 -5.41
C ASN A 257 5.19 -6.97 -4.33
N ASN A 258 4.69 -8.17 -4.59
CA ASN A 258 5.01 -9.38 -3.81
C ASN A 258 6.50 -9.72 -3.80
N LEU A 259 7.28 -9.25 -4.77
CA LEU A 259 8.74 -9.31 -4.80
C LEU A 259 9.35 -8.12 -4.03
N HIS A 260 8.92 -7.95 -2.78
CA HIS A 260 9.01 -6.70 -2.04
C HIS A 260 10.45 -6.28 -1.72
N SER A 261 11.38 -7.23 -1.50
CA SER A 261 12.80 -6.90 -1.34
C SER A 261 13.40 -6.24 -2.58
N LEU A 262 13.00 -6.69 -3.79
CA LEU A 262 13.40 -6.04 -5.04
C LEU A 262 12.76 -4.65 -5.17
N HIS A 263 11.51 -4.52 -4.76
CA HIS A 263 10.79 -3.25 -4.80
C HIS A 263 11.48 -2.19 -3.93
N HIS A 264 11.84 -2.51 -2.68
CA HIS A 264 12.57 -1.58 -1.82
C HIS A 264 13.95 -1.22 -2.35
N GLU A 265 14.67 -2.18 -2.96
CA GLU A 265 15.98 -1.91 -3.56
C GLU A 265 15.89 -1.02 -4.81
N ALA A 266 14.86 -1.23 -5.63
CA ALA A 266 14.77 -0.59 -6.95
C ALA A 266 13.35 -0.16 -7.31
N PRO A 267 12.70 0.73 -6.54
CA PRO A 267 11.30 1.12 -6.71
C PRO A 267 11.01 1.87 -8.01
N LEU A 268 12.05 2.24 -8.74
CA LEU A 268 11.95 2.90 -10.03
C LEU A 268 11.88 1.92 -11.22
N ILE A 269 12.02 0.63 -11.03
CA ILE A 269 11.82 -0.37 -12.10
C ILE A 269 10.31 -0.50 -12.36
N PRO A 270 9.84 -0.51 -13.63
CA PRO A 270 8.44 -0.74 -13.91
C PRO A 270 8.00 -2.14 -13.46
N TRP A 271 6.78 -2.23 -12.94
CA TRP A 271 6.22 -3.48 -12.42
C TRP A 271 6.37 -4.69 -13.35
N TYR A 272 6.26 -4.51 -14.66
CA TYR A 272 6.35 -5.58 -15.65
C TYR A 272 7.78 -6.12 -15.86
N GLU A 273 8.79 -5.42 -15.36
CA GLU A 273 10.18 -5.89 -15.36
C GLU A 273 10.54 -6.68 -14.08
N TYR A 274 9.79 -6.55 -12.99
CA TYR A 274 10.11 -7.19 -11.71
C TYR A 274 10.34 -8.70 -11.83
N PRO A 275 9.48 -9.52 -12.51
CA PRO A 275 9.69 -10.96 -12.56
C PRO A 275 11.00 -11.36 -13.26
N ALA A 276 11.39 -10.62 -14.31
CA ALA A 276 12.65 -10.87 -15.01
C ALA A 276 13.86 -10.47 -14.18
N ARG A 277 13.81 -9.28 -13.56
CA ARG A 277 14.90 -8.78 -12.70
C ARG A 277 15.09 -9.65 -11.46
N TYR A 278 14.00 -10.04 -10.82
CA TYR A 278 14.04 -10.91 -9.65
C TYR A 278 14.78 -12.22 -9.94
N ARG A 279 14.48 -12.89 -11.05
CA ARG A 279 15.17 -14.15 -11.43
C ARG A 279 16.68 -14.01 -11.53
N LEU A 280 17.20 -12.84 -11.93
CA LEU A 280 18.64 -12.60 -12.08
C LEU A 280 19.37 -12.42 -10.74
N ILE A 281 18.68 -11.92 -9.71
CA ILE A 281 19.31 -11.56 -8.43
C ILE A 281 18.65 -12.23 -7.22
N ARG A 282 17.82 -13.24 -7.48
CA ARG A 282 17.02 -13.96 -6.48
C ARG A 282 17.85 -14.42 -5.28
N ASP A 283 18.91 -15.16 -5.52
CA ASP A 283 19.70 -15.78 -4.45
C ASP A 283 20.41 -14.72 -3.58
N ARG A 284 20.82 -13.61 -4.18
CA ARG A 284 21.36 -12.46 -3.44
C ARG A 284 20.30 -11.84 -2.53
N LEU A 285 19.11 -11.54 -3.06
CA LEU A 285 18.03 -10.95 -2.27
C LEU A 285 17.57 -11.84 -1.12
N ILE A 286 17.51 -13.16 -1.35
CA ILE A 286 17.17 -14.13 -0.31
C ILE A 286 18.25 -14.20 0.78
N ALA A 287 19.52 -14.14 0.41
CA ALA A 287 20.60 -14.09 1.38
C ALA A 287 20.57 -12.81 2.21
N GLU A 288 20.31 -11.66 1.58
CA GLU A 288 20.28 -10.35 2.23
C GLU A 288 19.07 -10.19 3.16
N ASN A 289 17.90 -10.77 2.82
CA ASN A 289 16.70 -10.67 3.65
C ASN A 289 16.59 -11.78 4.72
N GLY A 290 17.69 -12.52 4.97
CA GLY A 290 17.74 -13.56 6.00
C GLY A 290 16.79 -14.73 5.72
N GLY A 291 16.47 -15.01 4.45
CA GLY A 291 15.59 -16.10 4.05
C GLY A 291 14.11 -15.84 4.35
N LEU A 292 13.68 -14.58 4.51
CA LEU A 292 12.27 -14.23 4.71
C LEU A 292 11.52 -14.35 3.38
N VAL A 293 11.23 -15.59 3.00
CA VAL A 293 10.60 -15.96 1.73
C VAL A 293 9.40 -16.86 1.97
N TYR A 294 8.32 -16.56 1.28
CA TYR A 294 7.15 -17.43 1.17
C TYR A 294 7.04 -17.89 -0.29
N ARG A 295 6.75 -19.15 -0.48
CA ARG A 295 6.56 -19.67 -1.83
C ARG A 295 5.33 -19.04 -2.50
N THR A 296 4.20 -18.96 -1.79
CA THR A 296 2.92 -18.42 -2.31
C THR A 296 2.14 -17.71 -1.21
N TYR A 297 1.16 -16.89 -1.58
CA TYR A 297 0.18 -16.37 -0.62
C TYR A 297 -0.69 -17.48 -0.01
N PHE A 298 -0.86 -18.61 -0.70
CA PHE A 298 -1.51 -19.79 -0.09
C PHE A 298 -0.69 -20.36 1.06
N GLU A 299 0.63 -20.37 0.94
CA GLU A 299 1.50 -20.76 2.05
C GLU A 299 1.37 -19.80 3.23
N VAL A 300 1.34 -18.49 2.98
CA VAL A 300 1.09 -17.48 4.02
C VAL A 300 -0.25 -17.75 4.72
N ALA A 301 -1.31 -17.98 3.95
CA ALA A 301 -2.62 -18.31 4.49
C ALA A 301 -2.59 -19.62 5.30
N ARG A 302 -2.01 -20.71 4.78
CA ARG A 302 -1.90 -21.98 5.49
C ARG A 302 -1.16 -21.87 6.81
N ARG A 303 -0.12 -21.03 6.88
CA ARG A 303 0.67 -20.81 8.09
C ARG A 303 -0.02 -19.91 9.11
N PHE A 304 -0.66 -18.85 8.64
CA PHE A 304 -1.05 -17.69 9.47
C PHE A 304 -2.55 -17.34 9.41
N LEU A 305 -3.42 -18.16 8.78
CA LEU A 305 -4.84 -17.83 8.68
C LEU A 305 -5.45 -17.50 10.04
N PHE A 306 -5.17 -18.37 11.04
CA PHE A 306 -5.64 -18.23 12.42
C PHE A 306 -4.50 -18.26 13.46
N ARG A 307 -3.25 -18.24 12.99
CA ARG A 307 -2.08 -18.17 13.86
C ARG A 307 -1.42 -16.80 13.70
N PRO A 308 -0.92 -16.21 14.78
CA PRO A 308 -0.20 -14.94 14.69
C PRO A 308 1.02 -15.07 13.78
N HIS A 309 1.23 -14.05 12.93
CA HIS A 309 2.41 -13.91 12.08
C HIS A 309 3.60 -13.42 12.91
N ASP A 310 3.33 -12.51 13.84
CA ASP A 310 4.35 -11.88 14.67
C ASP A 310 3.78 -11.40 15.99
N GLU A 311 4.66 -10.98 16.92
CA GLU A 311 4.27 -10.29 18.15
C GLU A 311 3.86 -8.85 17.82
N PRO A 312 2.82 -8.29 18.49
CA PRO A 312 2.42 -6.90 18.25
C PRO A 312 3.47 -5.87 18.66
N GLN A 313 4.34 -6.19 19.61
CA GLN A 313 5.37 -5.29 20.09
C GLN A 313 6.62 -5.38 19.22
N HIS A 314 7.13 -4.22 18.80
CA HIS A 314 8.35 -4.16 18.00
C HIS A 314 9.57 -4.54 18.85
N PRO A 315 10.49 -5.41 18.38
CA PRO A 315 11.63 -5.90 19.15
C PRO A 315 12.69 -4.83 19.47
N SER A 316 12.67 -3.66 18.81
CA SER A 316 13.65 -2.59 19.05
C SER A 316 13.56 -1.98 20.46
N GLY A 317 12.45 -2.15 21.14
CA GLY A 317 12.23 -1.56 22.47
C GLY A 317 12.25 -0.01 22.51
N ARG A 318 12.20 0.66 21.34
CA ARG A 318 12.22 2.13 21.26
C ARG A 318 11.06 2.75 22.03
N VAL A 319 11.38 3.84 22.72
CA VAL A 319 10.45 4.59 23.55
C VAL A 319 10.15 5.93 22.87
N PRO A 320 8.87 6.37 22.80
CA PRO A 320 8.55 7.69 22.32
C PRO A 320 9.26 8.77 23.16
N VAL A 321 10.02 9.65 22.49
CA VAL A 321 10.53 10.85 23.13
C VAL A 321 9.34 11.77 23.36
N ARG A 322 8.94 11.98 24.61
CA ARG A 322 7.90 12.98 24.92
C ARG A 322 8.44 14.33 24.52
N ALA A 323 7.74 15.02 23.63
CA ALA A 323 7.93 16.46 23.50
C ALA A 323 7.62 17.09 24.86
N ALA A 324 8.62 17.76 25.44
CA ALA A 324 8.49 18.51 26.68
C ALA A 324 7.54 19.70 26.49
#